data_6f248f383540b947f5d8cf90d9cf57c4
#
_entry.id   6f248f383540b947f5d8cf90d9cf57c4
#
_cell.length_a   1.000
_cell.length_b   1.000
_cell.length_c   1.000
_cell.angle_alpha   90.00
_cell.angle_beta   90.00
_cell.angle_gamma   90.00
#
_symmetry.space_group_name_H-M   'P 1'
#
loop_
_entity.id
_entity.type
_entity.pdbx_description
1 polymer ?
#
loop_
_entity_poly.entity_id
_entity_poly.type
_entity_poly.pdbx_seq_one_letter_code
_entity_poly.pdbx_strand_id
1 'polypeptide(L)'
;MDQTKSRLTDIVGSAGIYTHPVSGESFSLDNRLIRSFEPALLVRPRDIDEVQKIVRWANDTLTPLVPVSSGGPHFRGDTIPTAAESVIIDLSGMNRILKINRRNKLVLLEPGVTYSQLLPELRRAGLRIAMPLLPRANKSVLTSLLEREPLMYPKYQWNMSEPLRSLEIVWGNGDKLLSGSGINRGEKEEDWEFGLVPLVGPGPGQLDFYKFVSAAQGSMGIVTWASIKCEVYPQLSRLFFVPSEKLDPLINFMYRLLRFRYGEELFIMNQTCLAYILANEPEQIETLQKSLSPWTAIVGISGGQILPDERVEAQEKDIRELARQFGLEMVSSIVGCNADDLLALILEPSTEPYWKLRYRGGSQEIFFLTTLDRAPGFITTMLSAASEYQYPASDIGVYLQPVHQGVSCHCEFILPFNRGRQAEVTRTEALFRDASYRLFKEKAYFSRPYGIWADLAFGADERTTAVIRKIKEIFDPNHVMNPGKLCF
;
A
#
# COMPACT_ATOMS: atom_id res chain seq x y z
N MET A 1 16.78 25.29 -17.72
CA MET A 1 17.34 23.89 -17.69
C MET A 1 18.82 23.83 -17.30
N ASP A 2 19.75 24.52 -17.95
CA ASP A 2 21.17 24.42 -17.60
C ASP A 2 21.52 24.92 -16.19
N GLN A 3 20.91 25.99 -15.72
CA GLN A 3 21.14 26.52 -14.37
C GLN A 3 20.57 25.59 -13.28
N THR A 4 19.39 25.02 -13.48
CA THR A 4 18.75 24.01 -12.62
C THR A 4 19.66 22.78 -12.50
N LYS A 5 20.10 22.23 -13.65
CA LYS A 5 21.00 21.09 -13.70
C LYS A 5 22.31 21.36 -12.98
N SER A 6 22.93 22.51 -13.21
CA SER A 6 24.19 22.90 -12.57
C SER A 6 24.06 22.93 -11.05
N ARG A 7 23.04 23.62 -10.52
CA ARG A 7 22.78 23.72 -9.07
C ARG A 7 22.51 22.37 -8.42
N LEU A 8 21.70 21.52 -9.04
CA LEU A 8 21.44 20.18 -8.53
C LEU A 8 22.68 19.27 -8.63
N THR A 9 23.51 19.44 -9.67
CA THR A 9 24.81 18.75 -9.77
C THR A 9 25.75 19.12 -8.62
N ASP A 10 25.74 20.38 -8.19
CA ASP A 10 26.53 20.82 -7.03
C ASP A 10 26.08 20.16 -5.71
N ILE A 11 24.81 19.75 -5.63
CA ILE A 11 24.23 19.09 -4.44
C ILE A 11 24.52 17.60 -4.43
N VAL A 12 24.17 16.87 -5.51
CA VAL A 12 24.19 15.37 -5.54
C VAL A 12 25.35 14.81 -6.38
N GLY A 13 26.14 15.65 -7.02
CA GLY A 13 27.15 15.22 -7.97
C GLY A 13 26.56 14.85 -9.34
N SER A 14 27.41 14.76 -10.35
CA SER A 14 26.99 14.43 -11.72
C SER A 14 26.38 13.05 -11.87
N ALA A 15 26.78 12.08 -11.05
CA ALA A 15 26.24 10.72 -11.03
C ALA A 15 24.79 10.65 -10.46
N GLY A 16 24.36 11.66 -9.71
CA GLY A 16 23.01 11.74 -9.14
C GLY A 16 21.99 12.45 -10.04
N ILE A 17 22.39 12.93 -11.23
CA ILE A 17 21.51 13.66 -12.16
C ILE A 17 21.25 12.82 -13.40
N TYR A 18 19.98 12.64 -13.70
CA TYR A 18 19.52 11.94 -14.90
C TYR A 18 18.71 12.90 -15.78
N THR A 19 19.22 13.13 -17.00
CA THR A 19 18.50 13.84 -18.05
C THR A 19 17.91 12.83 -19.01
N HIS A 20 16.69 13.02 -19.40
CA HIS A 20 15.85 12.16 -20.24
C HIS A 20 16.54 11.20 -21.23
N PRO A 21 15.94 10.06 -21.55
CA PRO A 21 14.72 9.57 -20.91
C PRO A 21 15.06 8.46 -19.91
N VAL A 22 15.05 8.78 -18.64
CA VAL A 22 14.70 7.70 -17.72
C VAL A 22 13.27 7.40 -18.11
N SER A 23 13.05 6.34 -18.85
CA SER A 23 11.85 6.01 -19.59
C SER A 23 10.61 6.61 -18.91
N GLY A 24 9.98 7.64 -19.51
CA GLY A 24 8.75 8.27 -19.00
C GLY A 24 7.66 7.24 -18.74
N GLU A 25 7.75 6.07 -19.34
CA GLU A 25 6.99 4.86 -19.05
C GLU A 25 7.08 4.40 -17.60
N SER A 26 8.19 4.57 -16.88
CA SER A 26 8.31 4.13 -15.49
C SER A 26 7.50 4.97 -14.51
N PHE A 27 7.32 6.26 -14.75
CA PHE A 27 6.64 7.19 -13.85
C PHE A 27 5.23 7.57 -14.31
N SER A 28 4.89 7.35 -15.58
CA SER A 28 3.64 7.78 -16.22
C SER A 28 2.74 6.63 -16.65
N LEU A 29 3.07 5.38 -16.36
CA LEU A 29 2.22 4.27 -16.74
C LEU A 29 0.89 4.35 -15.98
N ASP A 30 -0.16 4.74 -16.67
CA ASP A 30 -1.55 4.39 -16.42
C ASP A 30 -2.50 5.36 -15.77
N ASN A 31 -2.23 6.65 -15.68
CA ASN A 31 -3.35 7.51 -15.36
C ASN A 31 -3.55 8.62 -16.40
N ARG A 32 -4.12 8.25 -17.55
CA ARG A 32 -4.57 9.20 -18.58
C ARG A 32 -5.65 10.16 -18.06
N LEU A 33 -6.17 9.89 -16.86
CA LEU A 33 -7.15 10.73 -16.17
C LEU A 33 -6.53 11.96 -15.51
N ILE A 34 -5.19 12.00 -15.35
CA ILE A 34 -4.48 13.11 -14.73
C ILE A 34 -3.68 13.84 -15.82
N ARG A 35 -3.83 15.17 -15.87
CA ARG A 35 -2.95 16.00 -16.69
C ARG A 35 -1.52 15.81 -16.19
N SER A 36 -0.65 15.36 -17.06
CA SER A 36 0.75 15.06 -16.75
C SER A 36 1.69 15.97 -17.53
N PHE A 37 2.82 16.29 -16.90
CA PHE A 37 3.96 16.94 -17.54
C PHE A 37 5.14 16.00 -17.52
N GLU A 38 6.01 16.11 -18.51
CA GLU A 38 7.31 15.45 -18.44
C GLU A 38 8.17 16.13 -17.39
N PRO A 39 8.87 15.37 -16.52
CA PRO A 39 9.77 15.95 -15.56
C PRO A 39 10.95 16.63 -16.27
N ALA A 40 11.38 17.78 -15.75
CA ALA A 40 12.54 18.48 -16.27
C ALA A 40 13.84 17.68 -16.03
N LEU A 41 13.97 17.08 -14.85
CA LEU A 41 15.11 16.28 -14.41
C LEU A 41 14.66 15.21 -13.42
N LEU A 42 15.49 14.16 -13.27
CA LEU A 42 15.44 13.26 -12.14
C LEU A 42 16.73 13.41 -11.33
N VAL A 43 16.58 13.56 -10.01
CA VAL A 43 17.69 13.68 -9.07
C VAL A 43 17.64 12.57 -8.04
N ARG A 44 18.77 11.91 -7.79
CA ARG A 44 18.90 10.81 -6.83
C ARG A 44 19.82 11.22 -5.69
N PRO A 45 19.28 11.66 -4.54
CA PRO A 45 20.06 11.93 -3.36
C PRO A 45 20.58 10.63 -2.72
N ARG A 46 21.68 10.74 -1.98
CA ARG A 46 22.34 9.64 -1.27
C ARG A 46 22.01 9.62 0.23
N ASP A 47 21.66 10.78 0.76
CA ASP A 47 21.43 10.97 2.19
C ASP A 47 20.44 12.11 2.46
N ILE A 48 20.12 12.30 3.73
CA ILE A 48 19.18 13.32 4.20
C ILE A 48 19.66 14.75 3.94
N ASP A 49 20.96 14.98 3.99
CA ASP A 49 21.51 16.35 3.81
C ASP A 49 21.36 16.77 2.35
N GLU A 50 21.53 15.86 1.42
CA GLU A 50 21.25 16.10 0.00
C GLU A 50 19.74 16.33 -0.21
N VAL A 51 18.86 15.52 0.40
CA VAL A 51 17.40 15.74 0.35
C VAL A 51 17.05 17.14 0.85
N GLN A 52 17.58 17.55 2.02
CA GLN A 52 17.29 18.85 2.59
C GLN A 52 17.78 20.01 1.69
N LYS A 53 18.99 19.87 1.12
CA LYS A 53 19.53 20.88 0.18
C LYS A 53 18.68 21.00 -1.09
N ILE A 54 18.20 19.87 -1.63
CA ILE A 54 17.29 19.87 -2.79
C ILE A 54 15.98 20.58 -2.46
N VAL A 55 15.37 20.27 -1.30
CA VAL A 55 14.10 20.91 -0.90
C VAL A 55 14.29 22.43 -0.69
N ARG A 56 15.38 22.86 -0.05
CA ARG A 56 15.69 24.29 0.11
C ARG A 56 15.91 24.99 -1.22
N TRP A 57 16.68 24.37 -2.12
CA TRP A 57 16.84 24.86 -3.47
C TRP A 57 15.51 24.99 -4.22
N ALA A 58 14.61 24.02 -4.07
CA ALA A 58 13.29 24.06 -4.68
C ALA A 58 12.43 25.21 -4.15
N ASN A 59 12.52 25.50 -2.85
CA ASN A 59 11.87 26.68 -2.25
C ASN A 59 12.42 28.01 -2.81
N ASP A 60 13.74 28.12 -2.94
CA ASP A 60 14.39 29.33 -3.47
C ASP A 60 14.04 29.57 -4.94
N THR A 61 13.80 28.53 -5.70
CA THR A 61 13.54 28.59 -7.15
C THR A 61 12.07 28.37 -7.50
N LEU A 62 11.21 28.08 -6.52
CA LEU A 62 9.80 27.70 -6.70
C LEU A 62 9.62 26.49 -7.66
N THR A 63 10.57 25.57 -7.62
CA THR A 63 10.57 24.39 -8.50
C THR A 63 9.77 23.26 -7.88
N PRO A 64 8.74 22.70 -8.57
CA PRO A 64 7.97 21.58 -8.04
C PRO A 64 8.81 20.31 -7.93
N LEU A 65 8.67 19.60 -6.80
CA LEU A 65 9.35 18.34 -6.50
C LEU A 65 8.34 17.19 -6.43
N VAL A 66 8.68 16.06 -7.04
CA VAL A 66 7.88 14.82 -6.97
C VAL A 66 8.72 13.72 -6.36
N PRO A 67 8.50 13.36 -5.08
CA PRO A 67 9.27 12.30 -4.44
C PRO A 67 8.79 10.91 -4.88
N VAL A 68 9.75 10.04 -5.21
CA VAL A 68 9.55 8.65 -5.63
C VAL A 68 10.56 7.76 -4.92
N SER A 69 10.16 6.61 -4.40
CA SER A 69 11.06 5.68 -3.71
C SER A 69 10.96 4.23 -4.17
N SER A 70 9.94 3.90 -4.96
CA SER A 70 9.77 2.56 -5.53
C SER A 70 10.19 2.53 -7.00
N GLY A 71 10.66 1.38 -7.45
CA GLY A 71 10.78 1.12 -8.89
C GLY A 71 9.40 1.08 -9.57
N GLY A 72 9.36 1.43 -10.86
CA GLY A 72 8.13 1.31 -11.69
C GLY A 72 7.67 -0.13 -11.87
N PRO A 73 6.47 -0.34 -12.45
CA PRO A 73 5.49 0.66 -12.86
C PRO A 73 4.69 1.27 -11.69
N HIS A 74 4.19 2.50 -11.87
CA HIS A 74 3.36 3.21 -10.89
C HIS A 74 1.93 3.30 -11.41
N PHE A 75 0.93 3.04 -10.54
CA PHE A 75 -0.47 2.84 -10.99
C PHE A 75 -1.45 3.91 -10.52
N ARG A 76 -1.05 4.78 -9.58
CA ARG A 76 -1.99 5.66 -8.86
C ARG A 76 -1.89 7.12 -9.23
N GLY A 77 -0.89 7.48 -10.03
CA GLY A 77 -0.66 8.85 -10.49
C GLY A 77 -0.07 9.81 -9.45
N ASP A 78 0.30 9.32 -8.27
CA ASP A 78 0.95 10.07 -7.20
C ASP A 78 2.38 10.49 -7.58
N THR A 79 3.04 9.74 -8.43
CA THR A 79 4.39 9.98 -8.94
C THR A 79 4.45 10.74 -10.27
N ILE A 80 3.29 11.09 -10.82
CA ILE A 80 3.19 11.83 -12.09
C ILE A 80 3.26 13.34 -11.81
N PRO A 81 4.20 14.09 -12.44
CA PRO A 81 4.21 15.54 -12.34
C PRO A 81 2.93 16.18 -12.88
N THR A 82 2.30 17.05 -12.10
CA THR A 82 1.11 17.82 -12.48
C THR A 82 1.41 19.29 -12.76
N ALA A 83 2.65 19.71 -12.51
CA ALA A 83 3.17 21.03 -12.82
C ALA A 83 4.35 20.93 -13.81
N ALA A 84 4.48 21.94 -14.66
CA ALA A 84 5.62 22.05 -15.57
C ALA A 84 6.93 22.27 -14.79
N GLU A 85 8.06 21.95 -15.42
CA GLU A 85 9.41 22.09 -14.84
C GLU A 85 9.63 21.32 -13.53
N SER A 86 8.78 20.33 -13.22
CA SER A 86 8.93 19.50 -12.01
C SER A 86 10.21 18.67 -12.06
N VAL A 87 10.83 18.49 -10.89
CA VAL A 87 11.98 17.61 -10.68
C VAL A 87 11.53 16.38 -9.88
N ILE A 88 11.82 15.19 -10.38
CA ILE A 88 11.61 13.95 -9.64
C ILE A 88 12.78 13.73 -8.68
N ILE A 89 12.48 13.53 -7.40
CA ILE A 89 13.44 13.09 -6.40
C ILE A 89 13.30 11.58 -6.24
N ASP A 90 14.25 10.84 -6.80
CA ASP A 90 14.29 9.37 -6.72
C ASP A 90 15.06 8.92 -5.49
N LEU A 91 14.32 8.49 -4.47
CA LEU A 91 14.84 8.01 -3.19
C LEU A 91 15.23 6.51 -3.24
N SER A 92 15.11 5.83 -4.37
CA SER A 92 15.43 4.41 -4.49
C SER A 92 16.90 4.08 -4.20
N GLY A 93 17.79 5.08 -4.30
CA GLY A 93 19.20 4.97 -3.93
C GLY A 93 19.46 4.96 -2.41
N MET A 94 18.51 5.49 -1.61
CA MET A 94 18.54 5.42 -0.14
C MET A 94 17.89 4.12 0.31
N ASN A 95 18.63 3.01 0.22
CA ASN A 95 18.08 1.65 0.34
C ASN A 95 18.78 0.79 1.40
N ARG A 96 19.34 1.42 2.43
CA ARG A 96 20.00 0.72 3.53
C ARG A 96 18.98 0.23 4.56
N ILE A 97 19.13 -1.03 4.99
CA ILE A 97 18.53 -1.53 6.22
C ILE A 97 19.46 -1.10 7.36
N LEU A 98 19.11 -0.02 8.04
CA LEU A 98 19.98 0.65 9.02
C LEU A 98 20.17 -0.19 10.28
N LYS A 99 19.10 -0.88 10.74
CA LYS A 99 19.16 -1.73 11.94
C LYS A 99 18.01 -2.74 11.98
N ILE A 100 18.32 -3.97 12.40
CA ILE A 100 17.32 -4.96 12.81
C ILE A 100 17.51 -5.25 14.28
N ASN A 101 16.50 -4.95 15.10
CA ASN A 101 16.50 -5.22 16.53
C ASN A 101 15.55 -6.38 16.86
N ARG A 102 16.12 -7.59 16.91
CA ARG A 102 15.35 -8.82 17.18
C ARG A 102 14.65 -8.78 18.55
N ARG A 103 15.33 -8.29 19.59
CA ARG A 103 14.80 -8.25 20.96
C ARG A 103 13.57 -7.36 21.08
N ASN A 104 13.61 -6.20 20.45
CA ASN A 104 12.54 -5.22 20.48
C ASN A 104 11.58 -5.36 19.29
N LYS A 105 11.82 -6.32 18.39
CA LYS A 105 11.00 -6.60 17.21
C LYS A 105 10.79 -5.35 16.35
N LEU A 106 11.90 -4.79 15.88
CA LEU A 106 11.90 -3.54 15.15
C LEU A 106 12.93 -3.59 14.02
N VAL A 107 12.62 -2.98 12.90
CA VAL A 107 13.55 -2.68 11.83
C VAL A 107 13.56 -1.19 11.55
N LEU A 108 14.75 -0.63 11.33
CA LEU A 108 14.97 0.74 10.90
C LEU A 108 15.49 0.72 9.47
N LEU A 109 14.84 1.45 8.57
CA LEU A 109 15.16 1.40 7.14
C LEU A 109 14.94 2.72 6.42
N GLU A 110 15.66 2.90 5.32
CA GLU A 110 15.55 4.00 4.38
C GLU A 110 14.40 3.80 3.38
N PRO A 111 13.93 4.87 2.70
CA PRO A 111 12.73 4.83 1.86
C PRO A 111 12.88 3.95 0.60
N GLY A 112 14.09 3.71 0.11
CA GLY A 112 14.34 2.87 -1.06
C GLY A 112 14.42 1.37 -0.77
N VAL A 113 14.32 0.93 0.50
CA VAL A 113 14.33 -0.49 0.84
C VAL A 113 13.09 -1.18 0.33
N THR A 114 13.26 -2.22 -0.49
CA THR A 114 12.17 -2.97 -1.12
C THR A 114 11.77 -4.22 -0.33
N TYR A 115 10.60 -4.77 -0.63
CA TYR A 115 10.16 -6.04 -0.03
C TYR A 115 11.14 -7.18 -0.34
N SER A 116 11.65 -7.27 -1.57
CA SER A 116 12.62 -8.29 -1.95
C SER A 116 13.94 -8.21 -1.19
N GLN A 117 14.34 -7.01 -0.77
CA GLN A 117 15.54 -6.82 0.06
C GLN A 117 15.27 -7.12 1.53
N LEU A 118 14.13 -6.67 2.06
CA LEU A 118 13.87 -6.71 3.50
C LEU A 118 13.47 -8.10 4.02
N LEU A 119 12.59 -8.81 3.30
CA LEU A 119 12.01 -10.06 3.81
C LEU A 119 13.05 -11.14 4.11
N PRO A 120 14.07 -11.40 3.27
CA PRO A 120 15.11 -12.37 3.60
C PRO A 120 15.92 -12.01 4.85
N GLU A 121 16.20 -10.71 5.06
CA GLU A 121 16.95 -10.24 6.23
C GLU A 121 16.14 -10.41 7.53
N LEU A 122 14.85 -10.09 7.48
CA LEU A 122 13.97 -10.31 8.63
C LEU A 122 13.84 -11.79 8.98
N ARG A 123 13.70 -12.68 7.98
CA ARG A 123 13.67 -14.13 8.20
C ARG A 123 14.92 -14.64 8.87
N ARG A 124 16.11 -14.20 8.42
CA ARG A 124 17.37 -14.54 9.08
C ARG A 124 17.43 -14.08 10.54
N ALA A 125 16.79 -12.94 10.84
CA ALA A 125 16.64 -12.45 12.19
C ALA A 125 15.53 -13.13 13.00
N GLY A 126 14.76 -14.05 12.42
CA GLY A 126 13.59 -14.68 13.04
C GLY A 126 12.42 -13.72 13.25
N LEU A 127 12.28 -12.74 12.36
CA LEU A 127 11.24 -11.72 12.37
C LEU A 127 10.45 -11.72 11.07
N ARG A 128 9.24 -11.14 11.10
CA ARG A 128 8.41 -10.81 9.95
C ARG A 128 7.75 -9.45 10.13
N ILE A 129 7.32 -8.84 9.04
CA ILE A 129 6.46 -7.64 9.06
C ILE A 129 5.06 -7.98 8.57
N ALA A 130 4.09 -7.20 9.03
CA ALA A 130 2.79 -7.18 8.39
C ALA A 130 2.93 -6.50 7.01
N MET A 131 2.42 -7.14 5.96
CA MET A 131 2.51 -6.63 4.60
C MET A 131 1.16 -6.73 3.88
N PRO A 132 0.96 -5.95 2.80
CA PRO A 132 -0.19 -6.11 1.92
C PRO A 132 -0.15 -7.45 1.19
N LEU A 133 -1.28 -7.83 0.60
CA LEU A 133 -1.36 -9.02 -0.24
C LEU A 133 -0.49 -8.87 -1.49
N LEU A 134 0.52 -9.72 -1.63
CA LEU A 134 1.38 -9.82 -2.80
C LEU A 134 1.89 -8.45 -3.32
N PRO A 135 2.57 -7.64 -2.48
CA PRO A 135 3.13 -6.39 -2.94
C PRO A 135 4.18 -6.66 -4.02
N ARG A 136 4.44 -5.70 -4.91
CA ARG A 136 5.53 -5.85 -5.90
C ARG A 136 6.88 -6.02 -5.22
N ALA A 137 7.74 -6.85 -5.76
CA ALA A 137 9.06 -7.15 -5.21
C ALA A 137 9.95 -5.89 -5.07
N ASN A 138 9.87 -4.99 -6.06
CA ASN A 138 10.63 -3.73 -6.11
C ASN A 138 9.89 -2.53 -5.50
N LYS A 139 8.75 -2.74 -4.84
CA LYS A 139 8.05 -1.68 -4.11
C LYS A 139 8.78 -1.37 -2.80
N SER A 140 8.91 -0.09 -2.50
CA SER A 140 9.40 0.38 -1.20
C SER A 140 8.46 -0.06 -0.09
N VAL A 141 9.02 -0.69 0.94
CA VAL A 141 8.27 -1.08 2.14
C VAL A 141 7.74 0.15 2.86
N LEU A 142 8.57 1.18 3.02
CA LEU A 142 8.17 2.41 3.70
C LEU A 142 7.04 3.13 2.95
N THR A 143 7.14 3.26 1.63
CA THR A 143 6.06 3.86 0.83
C THR A 143 4.76 3.09 0.95
N SER A 144 4.79 1.76 0.90
CA SER A 144 3.60 0.92 1.06
C SER A 144 2.87 1.21 2.39
N LEU A 145 3.63 1.37 3.47
CA LEU A 145 3.08 1.69 4.80
C LEU A 145 2.60 3.14 4.90
N LEU A 146 3.35 4.10 4.33
CA LEU A 146 2.93 5.49 4.26
C LEU A 146 1.65 5.67 3.42
N GLU A 147 1.49 4.89 2.35
CA GLU A 147 0.27 4.86 1.54
C GLU A 147 -0.91 4.19 2.24
N ARG A 148 -0.73 3.63 3.43
CA ARG A 148 -1.76 2.89 4.19
C ARG A 148 -2.35 1.72 3.39
N GLU A 149 -1.51 0.94 2.72
CA GLU A 149 -1.98 -0.28 2.06
C GLU A 149 -2.55 -1.26 3.11
N PRO A 150 -3.64 -2.00 2.78
CA PRO A 150 -4.25 -2.91 3.72
C PRO A 150 -3.30 -4.06 4.05
N LEU A 151 -3.04 -4.30 5.31
CA LEU A 151 -2.16 -5.36 5.78
C LEU A 151 -2.94 -6.64 6.07
N MET A 152 -2.41 -7.80 5.70
CA MET A 152 -3.11 -9.08 5.82
C MET A 152 -3.36 -9.51 7.28
N TYR A 153 -2.73 -8.89 8.28
CA TYR A 153 -2.82 -9.25 9.71
C TYR A 153 -3.72 -8.29 10.50
N PRO A 154 -5.05 -8.33 10.34
CA PRO A 154 -5.96 -7.34 10.93
C PRO A 154 -5.93 -7.32 12.45
N LYS A 155 -5.66 -8.45 13.10
CA LYS A 155 -5.67 -8.58 14.58
C LYS A 155 -4.57 -7.79 15.28
N TYR A 156 -3.49 -7.44 14.58
CA TYR A 156 -2.35 -6.69 15.15
C TYR A 156 -2.40 -5.20 14.82
N GLN A 157 -3.34 -4.77 14.01
CA GLN A 157 -3.44 -3.40 13.53
C GLN A 157 -4.45 -2.59 14.37
N TRP A 158 -3.97 -1.55 15.06
CA TRP A 158 -4.83 -0.63 15.82
C TRP A 158 -5.24 0.60 15.02
N ASN A 159 -4.39 1.02 14.08
CA ASN A 159 -4.70 2.14 13.18
C ASN A 159 -4.00 1.93 11.82
N MET A 160 -4.39 2.73 10.81
CA MET A 160 -3.87 2.59 9.43
C MET A 160 -2.39 2.92 9.30
N SER A 161 -1.78 3.62 10.24
CA SER A 161 -0.35 3.96 10.16
C SER A 161 0.55 2.86 10.72
N GLU A 162 0.00 1.92 11.50
CA GLU A 162 0.79 0.78 11.94
C GLU A 162 1.16 -0.11 10.76
N PRO A 163 2.35 -0.67 10.77
CA PRO A 163 3.33 -0.80 11.86
C PRO A 163 4.38 0.32 11.96
N LEU A 164 4.21 1.47 11.32
CA LEU A 164 5.13 2.60 11.43
C LEU A 164 5.27 3.06 12.89
N ARG A 165 6.48 3.42 13.28
CA ARG A 165 6.81 3.96 14.59
C ARG A 165 7.41 5.35 14.46
N SER A 166 8.68 5.55 14.77
CA SER A 166 9.35 6.83 14.57
C SER A 166 9.80 6.98 13.13
N LEU A 167 9.90 8.21 12.68
CA LEU A 167 10.44 8.54 11.37
C LEU A 167 11.11 9.91 11.38
N GLU A 168 11.90 10.16 10.35
CA GLU A 168 12.50 11.45 10.06
C GLU A 168 11.89 12.03 8.80
N ILE A 169 11.54 13.31 8.86
CA ILE A 169 10.89 14.03 7.77
C ILE A 169 11.73 15.26 7.43
N VAL A 170 11.95 15.49 6.14
CA VAL A 170 12.28 16.82 5.59
C VAL A 170 10.99 17.41 5.06
N TRP A 171 10.48 18.44 5.73
CA TRP A 171 9.26 19.14 5.32
C TRP A 171 9.49 19.95 4.04
N GLY A 172 8.39 20.35 3.39
CA GLY A 172 8.46 21.15 2.17
C GLY A 172 9.15 22.51 2.31
N ASN A 173 9.25 23.05 3.52
CA ASN A 173 10.05 24.26 3.83
C ASN A 173 11.55 23.97 4.08
N GLY A 174 11.98 22.72 4.03
CA GLY A 174 13.34 22.28 4.28
C GLY A 174 13.71 22.06 5.75
N ASP A 175 12.77 22.17 6.69
CA ASP A 175 12.99 21.84 8.09
C ASP A 175 13.02 20.32 8.30
N LYS A 176 13.87 19.85 9.20
CA LYS A 176 13.95 18.46 9.62
C LYS A 176 13.15 18.22 10.89
N LEU A 177 12.44 17.10 10.95
CA LEU A 177 11.72 16.67 12.14
C LEU A 177 11.95 15.20 12.40
N LEU A 178 12.23 14.88 13.67
CA LEU A 178 12.27 13.52 14.20
C LEU A 178 11.01 13.27 15.03
N SER A 179 10.25 12.24 14.69
CA SER A 179 9.03 11.91 15.44
C SER A 179 9.34 10.91 16.56
N GLY A 180 8.52 10.98 17.61
CA GLY A 180 8.58 10.04 18.73
C GLY A 180 9.93 9.99 19.42
N SER A 181 10.37 8.81 19.82
CA SER A 181 11.68 8.62 20.46
C SER A 181 12.87 8.81 19.50
N GLY A 182 12.62 9.04 18.21
CA GLY A 182 13.65 9.39 17.23
C GLY A 182 14.44 10.65 17.58
N ILE A 183 13.86 11.57 18.34
CA ILE A 183 14.54 12.80 18.79
C ILE A 183 15.77 12.52 19.68
N ASN A 184 15.81 11.34 20.32
CA ASN A 184 16.90 10.91 21.19
C ASN A 184 17.99 10.13 20.44
N ARG A 185 17.88 10.04 19.13
CA ARG A 185 18.89 9.42 18.33
C ARG A 185 20.12 10.29 18.30
N GLY A 186 21.20 10.25 18.63
CA GLY A 186 22.34 11.16 18.43
C GLY A 186 22.49 11.60 16.96
N GLU A 187 23.34 12.54 16.70
CA GLU A 187 23.57 13.08 15.34
C GLU A 187 24.26 12.06 14.41
N LYS A 188 24.94 11.05 14.97
CA LYS A 188 25.69 10.05 14.19
C LYS A 188 25.02 8.68 14.25
N GLU A 189 25.11 7.89 13.18
CA GLU A 189 24.66 6.49 13.14
C GLU A 189 25.30 5.62 14.22
N GLU A 190 26.54 5.93 14.60
CA GLU A 190 27.27 5.26 15.68
C GLU A 190 26.57 5.39 17.05
N ASP A 191 25.90 6.52 17.28
CA ASP A 191 25.14 6.77 18.51
C ASP A 191 23.87 5.93 18.61
N TRP A 192 23.41 5.35 17.50
CA TRP A 192 22.25 4.45 17.48
C TRP A 192 22.50 3.08 18.14
N GLU A 193 23.77 2.72 18.37
CA GLU A 193 24.13 1.49 19.09
C GLU A 193 23.92 1.60 20.60
N PHE A 194 24.08 2.78 21.18
CA PHE A 194 24.06 3.02 22.62
C PHE A 194 22.76 3.63 23.12
N GLY A 195 21.92 4.16 22.26
CA GLY A 195 20.74 4.91 22.62
C GLY A 195 19.44 4.16 22.48
N LEU A 196 18.38 4.82 22.88
CA LEU A 196 17.01 4.46 22.58
C LEU A 196 16.84 4.44 21.06
N VAL A 197 16.96 3.27 20.46
CA VAL A 197 16.51 3.06 19.09
C VAL A 197 15.09 3.62 19.00
N PRO A 198 14.70 4.31 17.91
CA PRO A 198 13.36 4.88 17.78
C PRO A 198 12.26 3.83 17.89
N LEU A 199 11.80 3.56 19.10
CA LEU A 199 10.85 2.49 19.42
C LEU A 199 9.41 3.00 19.48
N VAL A 200 9.23 4.27 19.88
CA VAL A 200 7.93 4.88 20.13
C VAL A 200 7.63 5.89 19.04
N GLY A 201 6.50 5.73 18.35
CA GLY A 201 6.11 6.58 17.24
C GLY A 201 5.59 7.96 17.62
N PRO A 202 4.64 8.07 18.59
CA PRO A 202 4.04 9.35 18.96
C PRO A 202 4.95 10.22 19.80
N GLY A 203 4.75 11.53 19.70
CA GLY A 203 5.38 12.52 20.57
C GLY A 203 6.60 13.22 19.98
N PRO A 204 7.30 14.06 20.76
CA PRO A 204 7.02 14.35 22.17
C PRO A 204 5.69 15.04 22.39
N GLY A 205 5.10 14.82 23.56
CA GLY A 205 3.78 15.34 23.89
C GLY A 205 2.66 14.61 23.13
N GLN A 206 1.63 15.34 22.69
CA GLN A 206 0.43 14.79 22.06
C GLN A 206 0.49 14.81 20.52
N LEU A 207 1.61 15.20 19.93
CA LEU A 207 1.71 15.42 18.48
C LEU A 207 2.22 14.17 17.76
N ASP A 208 1.46 13.72 16.78
CA ASP A 208 1.75 12.57 15.93
C ASP A 208 2.06 13.04 14.49
N PHE A 209 3.21 13.64 14.30
CA PHE A 209 3.59 14.23 13.00
C PHE A 209 3.65 13.23 11.85
N TYR A 210 3.91 11.95 12.12
CA TYR A 210 3.90 10.93 11.08
C TYR A 210 2.54 10.79 10.38
N LYS A 211 1.45 11.21 11.02
CA LYS A 211 0.11 11.19 10.42
C LYS A 211 -0.06 12.23 9.30
N PHE A 212 0.72 13.32 9.32
CA PHE A 212 0.67 14.33 8.26
C PHE A 212 1.31 13.88 6.96
N VAL A 213 2.27 12.96 7.01
CA VAL A 213 2.90 12.38 5.81
C VAL A 213 2.24 11.07 5.36
N SER A 214 1.42 10.46 6.22
CA SER A 214 0.69 9.24 5.92
C SER A 214 -0.48 9.51 4.96
N ALA A 215 -0.53 8.82 3.83
CA ALA A 215 -1.43 9.03 2.68
C ALA A 215 -1.32 10.42 2.04
N ALA A 216 -0.23 11.15 2.29
CA ALA A 216 -0.04 12.51 1.78
C ALA A 216 0.51 12.55 0.35
N GLN A 217 0.82 11.42 -0.28
CA GLN A 217 1.33 11.35 -1.67
C GLN A 217 2.57 12.24 -1.91
N GLY A 218 3.44 12.38 -0.89
CA GLY A 218 4.62 13.24 -0.96
C GLY A 218 4.35 14.74 -1.00
N SER A 219 3.11 15.18 -0.75
CA SER A 219 2.72 16.59 -0.83
C SER A 219 3.09 17.42 0.41
N MET A 220 3.51 16.79 1.51
CA MET A 220 3.87 17.51 2.76
C MET A 220 5.38 17.57 2.99
N GLY A 221 6.10 16.53 2.61
CA GLY A 221 7.53 16.39 2.84
C GLY A 221 8.04 15.02 2.42
N ILE A 222 9.31 14.78 2.67
CA ILE A 222 10.02 13.54 2.32
C ILE A 222 10.44 12.81 3.59
N VAL A 223 10.03 11.54 3.72
CA VAL A 223 10.48 10.67 4.80
C VAL A 223 11.81 10.04 4.39
N THR A 224 12.84 10.24 5.20
CA THR A 224 14.22 9.82 4.90
C THR A 224 14.62 8.52 5.59
N TRP A 225 13.95 8.14 6.66
CA TRP A 225 13.96 6.82 7.29
C TRP A 225 12.73 6.63 8.16
N ALA A 226 12.41 5.40 8.47
CA ALA A 226 11.42 5.06 9.49
C ALA A 226 11.77 3.77 10.22
N SER A 227 11.26 3.66 11.45
CA SER A 227 11.24 2.41 12.18
C SER A 227 9.89 1.71 12.02
N ILE A 228 9.94 0.39 11.86
CA ILE A 228 8.78 -0.45 11.59
C ILE A 228 8.73 -1.56 12.64
N LYS A 229 7.56 -1.73 13.26
CA LYS A 229 7.29 -2.84 14.16
C LYS A 229 7.30 -4.16 13.41
N CYS A 230 8.01 -5.14 13.94
CA CYS A 230 8.03 -6.51 13.47
C CYS A 230 7.29 -7.44 14.44
N GLU A 231 6.95 -8.62 13.97
CA GLU A 231 6.51 -9.74 14.79
C GLU A 231 7.54 -10.87 14.72
N VAL A 232 7.56 -11.74 15.74
CA VAL A 232 8.42 -12.93 15.73
C VAL A 232 7.92 -13.87 14.62
N TYR A 233 8.84 -14.41 13.84
CA TYR A 233 8.48 -15.39 12.81
C TYR A 233 7.90 -16.64 13.49
N PRO A 234 6.71 -17.12 13.13
CA PRO A 234 6.09 -18.27 13.73
C PRO A 234 6.88 -19.54 13.40
N GLN A 235 6.86 -20.54 14.29
CA GLN A 235 7.47 -21.85 14.01
C GLN A 235 6.58 -22.73 13.15
N LEU A 236 5.27 -22.58 13.30
CA LEU A 236 4.28 -23.31 12.52
C LEU A 236 3.22 -22.32 12.03
N SER A 237 2.89 -22.40 10.76
CA SER A 237 1.75 -21.69 10.17
C SER A 237 0.95 -22.65 9.33
N ARG A 238 -0.36 -22.51 9.34
CA ARG A 238 -1.29 -23.22 8.46
C ARG A 238 -2.27 -22.25 7.86
N LEU A 239 -2.68 -22.50 6.65
CA LEU A 239 -3.72 -21.73 5.96
C LEU A 239 -4.87 -22.65 5.60
N PHE A 240 -6.07 -22.09 5.55
CA PHE A 240 -7.28 -22.81 5.16
C PHE A 240 -8.12 -21.97 4.22
N PHE A 241 -8.82 -22.67 3.34
CA PHE A 241 -9.86 -22.10 2.51
C PHE A 241 -11.22 -22.37 3.15
N VAL A 242 -12.12 -21.38 3.04
CA VAL A 242 -13.53 -21.54 3.41
C VAL A 242 -14.35 -21.12 2.19
N PRO A 243 -14.61 -22.06 1.26
CA PRO A 243 -15.41 -21.80 0.07
C PRO A 243 -16.89 -21.63 0.40
N SER A 244 -17.60 -20.80 -0.37
CA SER A 244 -19.04 -20.57 -0.21
C SER A 244 -19.67 -20.09 -1.52
N GLU A 245 -20.91 -20.52 -1.76
CA GLU A 245 -21.76 -19.99 -2.84
C GLU A 245 -22.26 -18.56 -2.58
N LYS A 246 -22.33 -18.16 -1.30
CA LYS A 246 -22.86 -16.88 -0.86
C LYS A 246 -21.86 -16.13 0.01
N LEU A 247 -21.85 -14.80 -0.09
CA LEU A 247 -20.97 -13.93 0.67
C LEU A 247 -21.41 -13.78 2.15
N ASP A 248 -22.70 -13.70 2.43
CA ASP A 248 -23.22 -13.40 3.77
C ASP A 248 -22.76 -14.37 4.87
N PRO A 249 -22.75 -15.71 4.66
CA PRO A 249 -22.22 -16.62 5.66
C PRO A 249 -20.74 -16.36 5.98
N LEU A 250 -19.93 -16.02 4.96
CA LEU A 250 -18.53 -15.67 5.15
C LEU A 250 -18.35 -14.36 5.92
N ILE A 251 -19.17 -13.36 5.67
CA ILE A 251 -19.14 -12.09 6.42
C ILE A 251 -19.41 -12.34 7.90
N ASN A 252 -20.46 -13.10 8.23
CA ASN A 252 -20.81 -13.43 9.60
C ASN A 252 -19.73 -14.25 10.31
N PHE A 253 -19.17 -15.22 9.62
CA PHE A 253 -18.03 -16.00 10.09
C PHE A 253 -16.81 -15.12 10.36
N MET A 254 -16.49 -14.22 9.43
CA MET A 254 -15.37 -13.30 9.55
C MET A 254 -15.49 -12.39 10.78
N TYR A 255 -16.68 -11.83 11.05
CA TYR A 255 -16.92 -11.05 12.27
C TYR A 255 -16.72 -11.88 13.55
N ARG A 256 -17.05 -13.17 13.51
CA ARG A 256 -16.78 -14.07 14.65
C ARG A 256 -15.31 -14.28 14.86
N LEU A 257 -14.54 -14.55 13.79
CA LEU A 257 -13.08 -14.70 13.89
C LEU A 257 -12.42 -13.44 14.46
N LEU A 258 -12.79 -12.28 13.96
CA LEU A 258 -12.25 -10.99 14.41
C LEU A 258 -12.57 -10.72 15.89
N ARG A 259 -13.78 -11.06 16.33
CA ARG A 259 -14.17 -10.91 17.74
C ARG A 259 -13.31 -11.75 18.69
N PHE A 260 -12.93 -12.94 18.28
CA PHE A 260 -12.04 -13.82 19.04
C PHE A 260 -10.56 -13.62 18.72
N ARG A 261 -10.24 -12.69 17.81
CA ARG A 261 -8.88 -12.42 17.31
C ARG A 261 -8.21 -13.65 16.69
N TYR A 262 -8.99 -14.51 16.06
CA TYR A 262 -8.48 -15.58 15.21
C TYR A 262 -8.12 -15.05 13.82
N GLY A 263 -7.23 -15.77 13.17
CA GLY A 263 -6.74 -15.42 11.83
C GLY A 263 -5.54 -14.46 11.86
N GLU A 264 -4.47 -14.87 11.24
CA GLU A 264 -3.32 -14.03 10.90
C GLU A 264 -3.58 -13.40 9.53
N GLU A 265 -3.41 -14.18 8.46
CA GLU A 265 -3.89 -13.84 7.12
C GLU A 265 -5.40 -14.05 7.10
N LEU A 266 -6.16 -12.97 6.93
CA LEU A 266 -7.61 -13.04 7.05
C LEU A 266 -8.30 -12.11 6.05
N PHE A 267 -8.87 -12.68 4.95
CA PHE A 267 -9.53 -11.93 3.89
C PHE A 267 -10.52 -12.79 3.10
N ILE A 268 -11.38 -12.15 2.31
CA ILE A 268 -12.33 -12.82 1.40
C ILE A 268 -12.05 -12.38 -0.02
N MET A 269 -12.16 -13.30 -0.97
CA MET A 269 -12.06 -13.05 -2.40
C MET A 269 -13.21 -13.71 -3.16
N ASN A 270 -13.57 -13.11 -4.30
CA ASN A 270 -14.36 -13.83 -5.27
C ASN A 270 -13.48 -14.77 -6.11
N GLN A 271 -14.13 -15.71 -6.81
CA GLN A 271 -13.44 -16.69 -7.68
C GLN A 271 -12.50 -16.02 -8.68
N THR A 272 -12.86 -14.85 -9.20
CA THR A 272 -12.09 -14.09 -10.19
C THR A 272 -10.77 -13.57 -9.60
N CYS A 273 -10.83 -12.91 -8.44
CA CYS A 273 -9.64 -12.41 -7.76
C CYS A 273 -8.70 -13.57 -7.37
N LEU A 274 -9.27 -14.67 -6.88
CA LEU A 274 -8.49 -15.85 -6.51
C LEU A 274 -7.84 -16.50 -7.74
N ALA A 275 -8.56 -16.59 -8.87
CA ALA A 275 -7.99 -17.09 -10.13
C ALA A 275 -6.82 -16.24 -10.64
N TYR A 276 -6.87 -14.90 -10.48
CA TYR A 276 -5.74 -14.02 -10.85
C TYR A 276 -4.48 -14.28 -10.04
N ILE A 277 -4.62 -14.71 -8.79
CA ILE A 277 -3.50 -15.05 -7.91
C ILE A 277 -2.94 -16.44 -8.23
N LEU A 278 -3.81 -17.43 -8.44
CA LEU A 278 -3.43 -18.82 -8.59
C LEU A 278 -2.93 -19.17 -10.00
N ALA A 279 -3.38 -18.43 -11.03
CA ALA A 279 -2.96 -18.70 -12.40
C ALA A 279 -1.48 -18.34 -12.62
N ASN A 280 -0.72 -19.26 -13.19
CA ASN A 280 0.64 -18.98 -13.66
C ASN A 280 0.61 -18.36 -15.05
N GLU A 281 -0.37 -18.73 -15.88
CA GLU A 281 -0.54 -18.25 -17.25
C GLU A 281 -1.96 -17.70 -17.45
N PRO A 282 -2.14 -16.67 -18.30
CA PRO A 282 -3.43 -16.01 -18.52
C PRO A 282 -4.55 -16.98 -18.94
N GLU A 283 -4.22 -18.03 -19.71
CA GLU A 283 -5.15 -19.01 -20.23
C GLU A 283 -5.80 -19.89 -19.15
N GLN A 284 -5.16 -20.01 -18.00
CA GLN A 284 -5.66 -20.79 -16.86
C GLN A 284 -6.78 -20.07 -16.11
N ILE A 285 -6.87 -18.75 -16.22
CA ILE A 285 -7.77 -17.92 -15.42
C ILE A 285 -9.22 -18.31 -15.62
N GLU A 286 -9.68 -18.42 -16.87
CA GLU A 286 -11.08 -18.78 -17.16
C GLU A 286 -11.44 -20.19 -16.66
N THR A 287 -10.51 -21.12 -16.72
CA THR A 287 -10.72 -22.47 -16.22
C THR A 287 -10.83 -22.50 -14.69
N LEU A 288 -9.94 -21.77 -14.02
CA LEU A 288 -9.97 -21.63 -12.57
C LEU A 288 -11.24 -20.92 -12.10
N GLN A 289 -11.64 -19.84 -12.75
CA GLN A 289 -12.89 -19.13 -12.43
C GLN A 289 -14.11 -20.05 -12.45
N LYS A 290 -14.23 -20.91 -13.47
CA LYS A 290 -15.37 -21.86 -13.60
C LYS A 290 -15.35 -22.97 -12.56
N SER A 291 -14.21 -23.27 -11.98
CA SER A 291 -14.00 -24.41 -11.07
C SER A 291 -13.97 -24.00 -9.59
N LEU A 292 -13.70 -22.73 -9.31
CA LEU A 292 -13.64 -22.19 -7.94
C LEU A 292 -15.04 -21.81 -7.46
N SER A 293 -15.26 -21.90 -6.15
CA SER A 293 -16.49 -21.37 -5.53
C SER A 293 -16.59 -19.88 -5.71
N PRO A 294 -17.80 -19.30 -5.88
CA PRO A 294 -18.02 -17.87 -6.09
C PRO A 294 -17.29 -16.98 -5.08
N TRP A 295 -17.20 -17.44 -3.84
CA TRP A 295 -16.52 -16.75 -2.74
C TRP A 295 -15.64 -17.72 -1.96
N THR A 296 -14.49 -17.24 -1.52
CA THR A 296 -13.59 -17.99 -0.64
C THR A 296 -13.03 -17.06 0.42
N ALA A 297 -13.20 -17.41 1.70
CA ALA A 297 -12.43 -16.79 2.76
C ALA A 297 -11.10 -17.53 2.94
N ILE A 298 -10.05 -16.79 3.19
CA ILE A 298 -8.71 -17.28 3.48
C ILE A 298 -8.44 -17.03 4.96
N VAL A 299 -8.04 -18.07 5.69
CA VAL A 299 -7.80 -18.03 7.12
C VAL A 299 -6.45 -18.64 7.44
N GLY A 300 -5.47 -17.82 7.77
CA GLY A 300 -4.17 -18.25 8.26
C GLY A 300 -4.14 -18.32 9.79
N ILE A 301 -3.47 -19.29 10.36
CA ILE A 301 -3.22 -19.44 11.79
C ILE A 301 -1.76 -19.75 12.04
N SER A 302 -1.25 -19.38 13.21
CA SER A 302 0.14 -19.63 13.53
C SER A 302 0.36 -20.03 14.98
N GLY A 303 1.42 -20.81 15.19
CA GLY A 303 1.99 -21.19 16.49
C GLY A 303 3.37 -20.56 16.66
N GLY A 304 3.58 -19.90 17.82
CA GLY A 304 4.86 -19.31 18.18
C GLY A 304 5.86 -20.35 18.68
N GLN A 305 6.88 -19.89 19.43
CA GLN A 305 7.99 -20.75 19.88
C GLN A 305 7.62 -21.75 21.00
N ILE A 306 6.49 -21.59 21.65
CA ILE A 306 6.06 -22.44 22.77
C ILE A 306 4.81 -23.19 22.34
N LEU A 307 4.89 -24.53 22.34
CA LEU A 307 3.80 -25.43 21.98
C LEU A 307 3.14 -25.03 20.64
N PRO A 308 3.92 -24.95 19.53
CA PRO A 308 3.39 -24.46 18.27
C PRO A 308 2.27 -25.35 17.70
N ASP A 309 2.42 -26.66 17.80
CA ASP A 309 1.46 -27.64 17.26
C ASP A 309 0.15 -27.57 18.03
N GLU A 310 0.20 -27.63 19.36
CA GLU A 310 -1.00 -27.59 20.22
C GLU A 310 -1.76 -26.27 20.05
N ARG A 311 -1.05 -25.16 19.88
CA ARG A 311 -1.67 -23.84 19.64
C ARG A 311 -2.35 -23.78 18.29
N VAL A 312 -1.75 -24.34 17.26
CA VAL A 312 -2.35 -24.37 15.92
C VAL A 312 -3.54 -25.32 15.91
N GLU A 313 -3.43 -26.51 16.50
CA GLU A 313 -4.53 -27.47 16.59
C GLU A 313 -5.73 -26.92 17.37
N ALA A 314 -5.48 -26.22 18.49
CA ALA A 314 -6.56 -25.59 19.26
C ALA A 314 -7.28 -24.52 18.44
N GLN A 315 -6.53 -23.61 17.78
CA GLN A 315 -7.10 -22.60 16.92
C GLN A 315 -7.88 -23.22 15.76
N GLU A 316 -7.32 -24.23 15.10
CA GLU A 316 -7.98 -24.95 14.00
C GLU A 316 -9.31 -25.54 14.44
N LYS A 317 -9.33 -26.21 15.59
CA LYS A 317 -10.56 -26.81 16.16
C LYS A 317 -11.63 -25.76 16.41
N ASP A 318 -11.25 -24.65 17.04
CA ASP A 318 -12.18 -23.56 17.36
C ASP A 318 -12.72 -22.91 16.09
N ILE A 319 -11.89 -22.65 15.10
CA ILE A 319 -12.28 -22.03 13.84
C ILE A 319 -13.18 -22.98 13.02
N ARG A 320 -12.88 -24.28 13.00
CA ARG A 320 -13.76 -25.29 12.36
C ARG A 320 -15.15 -25.33 12.98
N GLU A 321 -15.21 -25.25 14.31
CA GLU A 321 -16.50 -25.21 15.03
C GLU A 321 -17.27 -23.93 14.69
N LEU A 322 -16.59 -22.78 14.66
CA LEU A 322 -17.20 -21.53 14.24
C LEU A 322 -17.71 -21.58 12.80
N ALA A 323 -16.95 -22.16 11.87
CA ALA A 323 -17.37 -22.31 10.48
C ALA A 323 -18.67 -23.12 10.36
N ARG A 324 -18.78 -24.26 11.08
CA ARG A 324 -19.97 -25.11 11.10
C ARG A 324 -21.24 -24.35 11.57
N GLN A 325 -21.10 -23.41 12.51
CA GLN A 325 -22.23 -22.61 13.00
C GLN A 325 -22.86 -21.74 11.90
N PHE A 326 -22.10 -21.45 10.84
CA PHE A 326 -22.58 -20.71 9.66
C PHE A 326 -22.82 -21.62 8.44
N GLY A 327 -22.78 -22.95 8.60
CA GLY A 327 -22.94 -23.89 7.51
C GLY A 327 -21.76 -23.91 6.53
N LEU A 328 -20.56 -23.51 7.01
CA LEU A 328 -19.34 -23.43 6.22
C LEU A 328 -18.41 -24.61 6.56
N GLU A 329 -17.60 -24.99 5.58
CA GLU A 329 -16.56 -26.00 5.73
C GLU A 329 -15.18 -25.38 5.51
N MET A 330 -14.22 -25.70 6.38
CA MET A 330 -12.84 -25.28 6.29
C MET A 330 -12.01 -26.40 5.68
N VAL A 331 -11.41 -26.16 4.51
CA VAL A 331 -10.65 -27.15 3.74
C VAL A 331 -9.19 -26.74 3.56
N SER A 332 -8.30 -27.72 3.39
CA SER A 332 -6.86 -27.48 3.14
C SER A 332 -6.49 -27.42 1.66
N SER A 333 -7.43 -27.66 0.76
CA SER A 333 -7.21 -27.57 -0.68
C SER A 333 -8.48 -27.17 -1.43
N ILE A 334 -8.30 -26.47 -2.51
CA ILE A 334 -9.30 -26.13 -3.53
C ILE A 334 -8.80 -26.55 -4.89
N VAL A 335 -9.63 -26.40 -5.92
CA VAL A 335 -9.21 -26.70 -7.29
C VAL A 335 -7.99 -25.85 -7.67
N GLY A 336 -6.92 -26.52 -8.07
CA GLY A 336 -5.68 -25.88 -8.55
C GLY A 336 -4.72 -25.39 -7.47
N CYS A 337 -5.05 -25.53 -6.16
CA CYS A 337 -4.15 -25.06 -5.09
C CYS A 337 -4.37 -25.79 -3.77
N ASN A 338 -3.28 -26.14 -3.10
CA ASN A 338 -3.32 -26.48 -1.68
C ASN A 338 -3.01 -25.24 -0.81
N ALA A 339 -3.37 -25.31 0.46
CA ALA A 339 -3.25 -24.18 1.37
C ALA A 339 -1.80 -23.79 1.68
N ASP A 340 -0.90 -24.77 1.71
CA ASP A 340 0.52 -24.53 1.99
C ASP A 340 1.19 -23.78 0.81
N ASP A 341 0.81 -24.10 -0.43
CA ASP A 341 1.30 -23.39 -1.62
C ASP A 341 0.79 -21.94 -1.65
N LEU A 342 -0.48 -21.72 -1.32
CA LEU A 342 -0.99 -20.34 -1.22
C LEU A 342 -0.32 -19.57 -0.07
N LEU A 343 -0.11 -20.20 1.09
CA LEU A 343 0.57 -19.58 2.20
C LEU A 343 2.00 -19.16 1.81
N ALA A 344 2.75 -20.07 1.18
CA ALA A 344 4.09 -19.77 0.69
C ALA A 344 4.08 -18.60 -0.30
N LEU A 345 3.09 -18.57 -1.20
CA LEU A 345 2.94 -17.49 -2.19
C LEU A 345 2.66 -16.13 -1.53
N ILE A 346 1.70 -16.02 -0.61
CA ILE A 346 1.28 -14.74 -0.02
C ILE A 346 2.25 -14.20 1.03
N LEU A 347 3.17 -15.02 1.53
CA LEU A 347 4.26 -14.57 2.41
C LEU A 347 5.47 -14.01 1.64
N GLU A 348 5.42 -14.03 0.32
CA GLU A 348 6.42 -13.44 -0.58
C GLU A 348 5.84 -12.25 -1.36
N PRO A 349 6.69 -11.36 -1.86
CA PRO A 349 6.23 -10.35 -2.81
C PRO A 349 5.87 -10.99 -4.15
N SER A 350 4.98 -10.34 -4.90
CA SER A 350 4.59 -10.78 -6.24
C SER A 350 5.79 -10.88 -7.17
N THR A 351 5.88 -11.98 -7.89
CA THR A 351 6.82 -12.12 -9.02
C THR A 351 6.39 -11.25 -10.20
N GLU A 352 7.34 -10.93 -11.09
CA GLU A 352 7.01 -10.23 -12.34
C GLU A 352 6.51 -11.22 -13.41
N PRO A 353 5.53 -10.83 -14.23
CA PRO A 353 4.75 -9.60 -14.14
C PRO A 353 3.89 -9.56 -12.87
N TYR A 354 3.67 -8.35 -12.33
CA TYR A 354 2.82 -8.14 -11.15
C TYR A 354 1.47 -8.86 -11.31
N TRP A 355 1.00 -9.60 -10.32
CA TRP A 355 -0.14 -10.51 -10.43
C TRP A 355 -1.42 -9.87 -11.00
N LYS A 356 -1.68 -8.58 -10.70
CA LYS A 356 -2.83 -7.84 -11.26
C LYS A 356 -2.69 -7.53 -12.75
N LEU A 357 -1.48 -7.63 -13.31
CA LEU A 357 -1.22 -7.35 -14.73
C LEU A 357 -1.15 -8.61 -15.59
N ARG A 358 -1.05 -9.79 -14.97
CA ARG A 358 -0.84 -11.06 -15.72
C ARG A 358 -1.92 -11.36 -16.73
N TYR A 359 -3.19 -11.04 -16.40
CA TYR A 359 -4.32 -11.42 -17.25
C TYR A 359 -4.38 -10.64 -18.58
N ARG A 360 -4.37 -9.31 -18.51
CA ARG A 360 -4.58 -8.45 -19.71
C ARG A 360 -3.52 -7.36 -19.90
N GLY A 361 -2.47 -7.36 -19.10
CA GLY A 361 -1.40 -6.38 -19.16
C GLY A 361 -1.72 -5.02 -18.54
N GLY A 362 -2.98 -4.69 -18.29
CA GLY A 362 -3.46 -3.50 -17.58
C GLY A 362 -4.45 -3.86 -16.49
N SER A 363 -4.50 -3.05 -15.43
CA SER A 363 -5.44 -3.17 -14.32
C SER A 363 -5.80 -1.79 -13.80
N GLN A 364 -7.10 -1.52 -13.65
CA GLN A 364 -7.62 -0.36 -12.95
C GLN A 364 -8.24 -0.83 -11.64
N GLU A 365 -7.86 -0.19 -10.55
CA GLU A 365 -8.35 -0.56 -9.21
C GLU A 365 -9.32 0.50 -8.70
N ILE A 366 -10.42 0.07 -8.04
CA ILE A 366 -11.28 0.93 -7.24
C ILE A 366 -11.25 0.38 -5.81
N PHE A 367 -10.72 1.16 -4.86
CA PHE A 367 -10.61 0.72 -3.48
C PHE A 367 -10.99 1.82 -2.48
N PHE A 368 -11.58 1.41 -1.39
CA PHE A 368 -12.07 2.30 -0.33
C PHE A 368 -12.21 1.55 1.00
N LEU A 369 -12.43 2.29 2.07
CA LEU A 369 -12.82 1.71 3.36
C LEU A 369 -14.33 1.74 3.54
N THR A 370 -14.83 0.66 4.13
CA THR A 370 -16.22 0.48 4.54
C THR A 370 -16.29 -0.42 5.76
N THR A 371 -17.46 -0.90 6.14
CA THR A 371 -17.64 -2.04 7.06
C THR A 371 -17.94 -3.30 6.26
N LEU A 372 -17.56 -4.47 6.76
CA LEU A 372 -17.65 -5.70 6.01
C LEU A 372 -19.08 -6.08 5.64
N ASP A 373 -20.06 -5.78 6.52
CA ASP A 373 -21.50 -6.01 6.29
C ASP A 373 -22.09 -5.17 5.16
N ARG A 374 -21.45 -4.05 4.79
CA ARG A 374 -21.89 -3.21 3.67
C ARG A 374 -21.31 -3.62 2.31
N ALA A 375 -20.30 -4.50 2.32
CA ALA A 375 -19.66 -4.93 1.09
C ALA A 375 -20.61 -5.47 0.01
N PRO A 376 -21.65 -6.27 0.32
CA PRO A 376 -22.60 -6.76 -0.70
C PRO A 376 -23.30 -5.64 -1.49
N GLY A 377 -23.68 -4.54 -0.82
CA GLY A 377 -24.29 -3.38 -1.48
C GLY A 377 -23.32 -2.73 -2.48
N PHE A 378 -22.09 -2.49 -2.09
CA PHE A 378 -21.08 -1.92 -2.97
C PHE A 378 -20.74 -2.83 -4.17
N ILE A 379 -20.73 -4.16 -3.96
CA ILE A 379 -20.57 -5.13 -5.04
C ILE A 379 -21.73 -5.02 -6.04
N THR A 380 -22.96 -4.92 -5.56
CA THR A 380 -24.15 -4.76 -6.41
C THR A 380 -24.05 -3.48 -7.24
N THR A 381 -23.67 -2.37 -6.63
CA THR A 381 -23.47 -1.08 -7.32
C THR A 381 -22.38 -1.15 -8.39
N MET A 382 -21.24 -1.81 -8.06
CA MET A 382 -20.16 -2.01 -9.02
C MET A 382 -20.60 -2.85 -10.23
N LEU A 383 -21.31 -3.96 -9.99
CA LEU A 383 -21.83 -4.83 -11.06
C LEU A 383 -22.88 -4.14 -11.93
N SER A 384 -23.76 -3.30 -11.33
CA SER A 384 -24.71 -2.48 -12.09
C SER A 384 -23.99 -1.50 -13.00
N ALA A 385 -23.00 -0.77 -12.48
CA ALA A 385 -22.21 0.13 -13.30
C ALA A 385 -21.48 -0.62 -14.43
N ALA A 386 -20.85 -1.75 -14.12
CA ALA A 386 -20.15 -2.57 -15.12
C ALA A 386 -21.07 -3.00 -16.29
N SER A 387 -22.31 -3.39 -15.97
CA SER A 387 -23.30 -3.76 -16.98
C SER A 387 -23.63 -2.62 -17.94
N GLU A 388 -23.77 -1.39 -17.44
CA GLU A 388 -24.07 -0.21 -18.27
C GLU A 388 -22.93 0.11 -19.25
N TYR A 389 -21.69 -0.11 -18.83
CA TYR A 389 -20.50 0.05 -19.67
C TYR A 389 -20.14 -1.21 -20.48
N GLN A 390 -20.97 -2.25 -20.45
CA GLN A 390 -20.68 -3.54 -21.13
C GLN A 390 -19.31 -4.13 -20.72
N TYR A 391 -18.91 -3.89 -19.47
CA TYR A 391 -17.73 -4.50 -18.90
C TYR A 391 -18.09 -5.88 -18.33
N PRO A 392 -17.34 -6.96 -18.66
CA PRO A 392 -17.70 -8.30 -18.22
C PRO A 392 -17.65 -8.43 -16.68
N ALA A 393 -18.78 -8.75 -16.06
CA ALA A 393 -18.84 -8.97 -14.62
C ALA A 393 -17.91 -10.11 -14.15
N SER A 394 -17.69 -11.11 -15.01
CA SER A 394 -16.74 -12.21 -14.77
C SER A 394 -15.29 -11.75 -14.63
N ASP A 395 -14.95 -10.61 -15.20
CA ASP A 395 -13.58 -10.09 -15.14
C ASP A 395 -13.34 -9.21 -13.89
N ILE A 396 -14.35 -8.95 -13.07
CA ILE A 396 -14.21 -8.12 -11.89
C ILE A 396 -13.69 -8.96 -10.72
N GLY A 397 -12.42 -8.75 -10.35
CA GLY A 397 -11.88 -9.27 -9.11
C GLY A 397 -12.40 -8.50 -7.91
N VAL A 398 -12.83 -9.20 -6.84
CA VAL A 398 -13.27 -8.57 -5.60
C VAL A 398 -12.40 -9.06 -4.44
N TYR A 399 -11.83 -8.12 -3.71
CA TYR A 399 -11.00 -8.37 -2.53
C TYR A 399 -11.54 -7.61 -1.33
N LEU A 400 -11.81 -8.33 -0.24
CA LEU A 400 -12.31 -7.79 1.02
C LEU A 400 -11.33 -8.11 2.14
N GLN A 401 -10.66 -7.10 2.67
CA GLN A 401 -9.67 -7.23 3.74
C GLN A 401 -10.16 -6.51 4.99
N PRO A 402 -10.52 -7.23 6.07
CA PRO A 402 -10.73 -6.60 7.36
C PRO A 402 -9.47 -5.84 7.79
N VAL A 403 -9.64 -4.64 8.32
CA VAL A 403 -8.56 -3.80 8.85
C VAL A 403 -8.94 -3.27 10.23
N HIS A 404 -7.98 -2.77 11.01
CA HIS A 404 -8.21 -2.26 12.37
C HIS A 404 -8.97 -3.24 13.25
N GLN A 405 -8.53 -4.47 13.31
CA GLN A 405 -9.18 -5.54 14.11
C GLN A 405 -10.67 -5.76 13.73
N GLY A 406 -11.05 -5.43 12.50
CA GLY A 406 -12.41 -5.61 12.00
C GLY A 406 -13.35 -4.41 12.20
N VAL A 407 -12.85 -3.28 12.70
CA VAL A 407 -13.63 -2.05 12.77
C VAL A 407 -13.99 -1.55 11.38
N SER A 408 -13.12 -1.76 10.40
CA SER A 408 -13.38 -1.44 9.00
C SER A 408 -12.88 -2.54 8.07
N CYS A 409 -13.26 -2.43 6.81
CA CYS A 409 -12.91 -3.34 5.74
C CYS A 409 -12.40 -2.55 4.54
N HIS A 410 -11.26 -2.93 4.01
CA HIS A 410 -10.81 -2.53 2.70
C HIS A 410 -11.60 -3.34 1.67
N CYS A 411 -12.35 -2.65 0.82
CA CYS A 411 -13.06 -3.22 -0.32
C CYS A 411 -12.35 -2.77 -1.59
N GLU A 412 -12.01 -3.72 -2.45
CA GLU A 412 -11.29 -3.45 -3.70
C GLU A 412 -11.93 -4.19 -4.87
N PHE A 413 -12.11 -3.48 -5.97
CA PHE A 413 -12.50 -4.00 -7.27
C PHE A 413 -11.30 -3.91 -8.22
N ILE A 414 -10.95 -5.01 -8.87
CA ILE A 414 -9.85 -5.13 -9.83
C ILE A 414 -10.46 -5.27 -11.22
N LEU A 415 -10.15 -4.34 -12.11
CA LEU A 415 -10.68 -4.23 -13.46
C LEU A 415 -9.56 -4.41 -14.48
N PRO A 416 -9.24 -5.63 -14.92
CA PRO A 416 -8.23 -5.85 -15.94
C PRO A 416 -8.68 -5.37 -17.33
N PHE A 417 -7.74 -4.85 -18.10
CA PHE A 417 -7.97 -4.40 -19.48
C PHE A 417 -6.73 -4.59 -20.35
N ASN A 418 -6.92 -4.72 -21.65
CA ASN A 418 -5.83 -4.78 -22.61
C ASN A 418 -5.39 -3.35 -22.98
N ARG A 419 -4.16 -2.98 -22.60
CA ARG A 419 -3.57 -1.65 -22.89
C ARG A 419 -3.42 -1.37 -24.38
N GLY A 420 -3.24 -2.40 -25.19
CA GLY A 420 -3.14 -2.29 -26.64
C GLY A 420 -4.48 -2.01 -27.36
N ARG A 421 -5.61 -2.16 -26.63
CA ARG A 421 -6.95 -1.95 -27.18
C ARG A 421 -7.57 -0.66 -26.66
N GLN A 422 -7.46 0.42 -27.43
CA GLN A 422 -7.95 1.75 -27.02
C GLN A 422 -9.42 1.75 -26.55
N ALA A 423 -10.27 0.94 -27.17
CA ALA A 423 -11.68 0.81 -26.79
C ALA A 423 -11.86 0.23 -25.38
N GLU A 424 -11.02 -0.75 -24.97
CA GLU A 424 -11.04 -1.30 -23.62
C GLU A 424 -10.54 -0.27 -22.61
N VAL A 425 -9.45 0.45 -22.93
CA VAL A 425 -8.92 1.53 -22.10
C VAL A 425 -10.01 2.58 -21.84
N THR A 426 -10.61 3.13 -22.89
CA THR A 426 -11.64 4.18 -22.76
C THR A 426 -12.85 3.68 -21.96
N ARG A 427 -13.30 2.46 -22.21
CA ARG A 427 -14.40 1.84 -21.48
C ARG A 427 -14.10 1.68 -20.00
N THR A 428 -12.91 1.16 -19.64
CA THR A 428 -12.50 0.97 -18.26
C THR A 428 -12.35 2.30 -17.54
N GLU A 429 -11.82 3.32 -18.20
CA GLU A 429 -11.73 4.68 -17.65
C GLU A 429 -13.11 5.29 -17.36
N ALA A 430 -14.06 5.14 -18.29
CA ALA A 430 -15.42 5.63 -18.10
C ALA A 430 -16.13 4.90 -16.95
N LEU A 431 -16.02 3.58 -16.89
CA LEU A 431 -16.52 2.77 -15.80
C LEU A 431 -15.90 3.18 -14.47
N PHE A 432 -14.58 3.34 -14.40
CA PHE A 432 -13.86 3.76 -13.20
C PHE A 432 -14.41 5.07 -12.63
N ARG A 433 -14.64 6.09 -13.50
CA ARG A 433 -15.17 7.38 -13.09
C ARG A 433 -16.58 7.28 -12.53
N ASP A 434 -17.48 6.64 -13.27
CA ASP A 434 -18.88 6.52 -12.89
C ASP A 434 -19.07 5.64 -11.66
N ALA A 435 -18.43 4.46 -11.62
CA ALA A 435 -18.48 3.58 -10.47
C ALA A 435 -17.92 4.27 -9.20
N SER A 436 -16.79 4.97 -9.29
CA SER A 436 -16.23 5.73 -8.17
C SER A 436 -17.22 6.76 -7.62
N TYR A 437 -17.92 7.47 -8.49
CA TYR A 437 -18.94 8.46 -8.11
C TYR A 437 -20.15 7.80 -7.42
N ARG A 438 -20.66 6.70 -7.97
CA ARG A 438 -21.80 5.94 -7.37
C ARG A 438 -21.43 5.39 -5.99
N LEU A 439 -20.25 4.76 -5.89
CA LEU A 439 -19.75 4.21 -4.62
C LEU A 439 -19.55 5.32 -3.58
N PHE A 440 -19.03 6.49 -3.99
CA PHE A 440 -18.91 7.64 -3.09
C PHE A 440 -20.27 8.12 -2.58
N LYS A 441 -21.29 8.19 -3.43
CA LYS A 441 -22.67 8.53 -3.02
C LYS A 441 -23.24 7.55 -2.00
N GLU A 442 -22.86 6.28 -2.09
CA GLU A 442 -23.21 5.24 -1.11
C GLU A 442 -22.32 5.26 0.13
N LYS A 443 -21.47 6.28 0.30
CA LYS A 443 -20.58 6.47 1.45
C LYS A 443 -19.39 5.50 1.49
N ALA A 444 -18.88 5.09 0.34
CA ALA A 444 -17.53 4.54 0.26
C ALA A 444 -16.51 5.60 0.72
N TYR A 445 -15.60 5.25 1.63
CA TYR A 445 -14.62 6.17 2.14
C TYR A 445 -13.27 6.00 1.43
N PHE A 446 -12.98 6.88 0.47
CA PHE A 446 -11.70 6.91 -0.24
C PHE A 446 -10.60 7.46 0.67
N SER A 447 -10.12 6.63 1.60
CA SER A 447 -9.11 7.02 2.61
C SER A 447 -7.72 7.30 2.02
N ARG A 448 -7.50 6.89 0.79
CA ARG A 448 -6.30 7.12 -0.03
C ARG A 448 -6.74 7.76 -1.35
N PRO A 449 -7.04 9.07 -1.33
CA PRO A 449 -7.73 9.73 -2.44
C PRO A 449 -6.77 10.10 -3.58
N TYR A 450 -6.59 9.19 -4.53
CA TYR A 450 -5.82 9.40 -5.75
C TYR A 450 -6.70 9.98 -6.87
N GLY A 451 -6.15 10.89 -7.67
CA GLY A 451 -6.82 11.44 -8.84
C GLY A 451 -8.22 11.98 -8.51
N ILE A 452 -9.24 11.51 -9.24
CA ILE A 452 -10.65 11.96 -9.07
C ILE A 452 -11.21 11.72 -7.65
N TRP A 453 -10.66 10.77 -6.91
CA TRP A 453 -11.11 10.54 -5.53
C TRP A 453 -10.69 11.67 -4.58
N ALA A 454 -9.64 12.42 -4.93
CA ALA A 454 -9.27 13.62 -4.19
C ALA A 454 -10.36 14.68 -4.28
N ASP A 455 -10.86 14.95 -5.47
CA ASP A 455 -11.98 15.88 -5.68
C ASP A 455 -13.23 15.44 -4.92
N LEU A 456 -13.57 14.14 -4.97
CA LEU A 456 -14.71 13.59 -4.24
C LEU A 456 -14.54 13.70 -2.72
N ALA A 457 -13.38 13.32 -2.18
CA ALA A 457 -13.15 13.29 -0.74
C ALA A 457 -13.05 14.69 -0.15
N PHE A 458 -12.26 15.57 -0.75
CA PHE A 458 -12.03 16.93 -0.25
C PHE A 458 -13.12 17.93 -0.65
N GLY A 459 -13.86 17.67 -1.74
CA GLY A 459 -15.06 18.42 -2.10
C GLY A 459 -16.27 18.14 -1.19
N ALA A 460 -16.23 17.07 -0.37
CA ALA A 460 -17.33 16.72 0.52
C ALA A 460 -17.51 17.69 1.70
N ASP A 461 -16.44 18.31 2.19
CA ASP A 461 -16.47 19.30 3.25
C ASP A 461 -15.37 20.35 3.05
N GLU A 462 -15.78 21.51 2.54
CA GLU A 462 -14.87 22.63 2.25
C GLU A 462 -14.23 23.20 3.51
N ARG A 463 -14.90 23.14 4.68
CA ARG A 463 -14.34 23.66 5.94
C ARG A 463 -13.15 22.84 6.40
N THR A 464 -13.30 21.51 6.39
CA THR A 464 -12.19 20.58 6.68
C THR A 464 -11.06 20.76 5.68
N THR A 465 -11.37 20.86 4.41
CA THR A 465 -10.38 21.09 3.33
C THR A 465 -9.62 22.39 3.52
N ALA A 466 -10.28 23.47 3.91
CA ALA A 466 -9.63 24.75 4.20
C ALA A 466 -8.64 24.66 5.38
N VAL A 467 -8.96 23.88 6.42
CA VAL A 467 -8.04 23.63 7.53
C VAL A 467 -6.82 22.82 7.08
N ILE A 468 -7.02 21.81 6.27
CA ILE A 468 -5.93 20.97 5.74
C ILE A 468 -4.98 21.81 4.87
N ARG A 469 -5.51 22.74 4.06
CA ARG A 469 -4.69 23.68 3.28
C ARG A 469 -3.83 24.59 4.18
N LYS A 470 -4.38 25.11 5.29
CA LYS A 470 -3.60 25.90 6.26
C LYS A 470 -2.47 25.08 6.90
N ILE A 471 -2.70 23.79 7.16
CA ILE A 471 -1.64 22.90 7.65
C ILE A 471 -0.55 22.74 6.59
N LYS A 472 -0.92 22.59 5.32
CA LYS A 472 0.02 22.54 4.20
C LYS A 472 0.91 23.78 4.14
N GLU A 473 0.34 24.99 4.30
CA GLU A 473 1.07 26.26 4.31
C GLU A 473 2.14 26.34 5.40
N ILE A 474 1.95 25.65 6.53
CA ILE A 474 2.95 25.58 7.62
C ILE A 474 4.19 24.78 7.17
N PHE A 475 3.97 23.64 6.53
CA PHE A 475 5.04 22.69 6.19
C PHE A 475 5.61 22.88 4.78
N ASP A 476 4.86 23.50 3.87
CA ASP A 476 5.26 23.75 2.49
C ASP A 476 4.65 25.05 1.98
N PRO A 477 5.13 26.20 2.51
CA PRO A 477 4.55 27.51 2.23
C PRO A 477 4.63 27.95 0.77
N ASN A 478 5.60 27.41 0.02
CA ASN A 478 5.80 27.69 -1.39
C ASN A 478 5.16 26.67 -2.33
N HIS A 479 4.43 25.69 -1.76
CA HIS A 479 3.75 24.63 -2.51
C HIS A 479 4.64 23.88 -3.51
N VAL A 480 5.91 23.64 -3.13
CA VAL A 480 6.86 22.94 -3.98
C VAL A 480 6.72 21.42 -3.92
N MET A 481 6.12 20.89 -2.85
CA MET A 481 6.00 19.43 -2.67
C MET A 481 4.78 18.87 -3.39
N ASN A 482 5.03 18.11 -4.45
CA ASN A 482 4.08 17.34 -5.27
C ASN A 482 2.75 18.06 -5.51
N PRO A 483 2.75 19.27 -6.13
CA PRO A 483 1.54 20.05 -6.33
C PRO A 483 0.50 19.30 -7.18
N GLY A 484 -0.78 19.64 -6.99
CA GLY A 484 -1.90 18.99 -7.69
C GLY A 484 -2.26 17.60 -7.14
N LYS A 485 -1.76 17.23 -5.96
CA LYS A 485 -2.16 16.03 -5.23
C LYS A 485 -3.05 16.40 -4.05
N LEU A 486 -3.98 15.50 -3.70
CA LEU A 486 -4.99 15.73 -2.65
C LEU A 486 -5.83 17.00 -2.95
N CYS A 487 -5.77 17.98 -2.09
CA CYS A 487 -6.46 19.27 -2.24
C CYS A 487 -5.48 20.47 -2.40
N PHE A 488 -4.24 20.18 -2.80
CA PHE A 488 -3.14 21.15 -2.83
C PHE A 488 -2.71 21.54 -4.25
#